data_967a5b28c50138b5942f01484b00e6a9
#
_entry.id   967a5b28c50138b5942f01484b00e6a9
#
_cell.length_a   1.000
_cell.length_b   1.000
_cell.length_c   1.000
_cell.angle_alpha   90.00
_cell.angle_beta   90.00
_cell.angle_gamma   90.00
#
_symmetry.space_group_name_H-M   'P 1'
#
loop_
_entity.id
_entity.type
_entity.pdbx_description
1 polymer ?
#
loop_
_entity_poly.entity_id
_entity_poly.type
_entity_poly.pdbx_seq_one_letter_code
_entity_poly.pdbx_strand_id
1 'polypeptide(L)' 'MEFDYKSKKWRRKRAAILKRDKYLCQECRKYGRNRDAVTVHHIKHVDTNPELAYVDSNLVSLCQGCHNKMHPEKGGRKY' A
#
# COMPACT_ATOMS: atom_id res chain seq x y z
N MET A 1 13.71 -13.37 1.65
CA MET A 1 12.97 -13.64 0.42
C MET A 1 12.18 -12.43 0.01
N GLU A 2 12.27 -12.07 -1.25
CA GLU A 2 11.58 -10.88 -1.72
C GLU A 2 10.17 -11.18 -2.18
N PHE A 3 9.28 -10.25 -1.93
CA PHE A 3 7.91 -10.36 -2.39
C PHE A 3 7.85 -10.02 -3.88
N ASP A 4 7.16 -10.86 -4.64
CA ASP A 4 7.07 -10.65 -6.08
C ASP A 4 5.89 -9.74 -6.41
N TYR A 5 6.17 -8.45 -6.58
CA TYR A 5 5.14 -7.47 -6.90
C TYR A 5 4.65 -7.56 -8.34
N LYS A 6 5.27 -8.42 -9.14
CA LYS A 6 4.87 -8.59 -10.55
C LYS A 6 4.02 -9.84 -10.76
N SER A 7 3.80 -10.62 -9.71
CA SER A 7 3.03 -11.84 -9.84
C SER A 7 1.56 -11.54 -10.15
N LYS A 8 0.90 -12.48 -10.81
CA LYS A 8 -0.52 -12.33 -11.10
C LYS A 8 -1.34 -12.30 -9.81
N LYS A 9 -0.91 -13.07 -8.82
CA LYS A 9 -1.61 -13.12 -7.54
C LYS A 9 -1.60 -11.75 -6.88
N TRP A 10 -0.44 -11.07 -6.86
CA TRP A 10 -0.35 -9.75 -6.27
C TRP A 10 -1.16 -8.74 -7.07
N ARG A 11 -1.09 -8.80 -8.40
CA ARG A 11 -1.81 -7.86 -9.23
C ARG A 11 -3.31 -7.94 -8.99
N ARG A 12 -3.85 -9.15 -8.84
CA ARG A 12 -5.26 -9.33 -8.54
C ARG A 12 -5.61 -8.78 -7.17
N LYS A 13 -4.78 -9.08 -6.17
CA LYS A 13 -5.02 -8.59 -4.81
C LYS A 13 -4.96 -7.06 -4.79
N ARG A 14 -3.97 -6.50 -5.46
CA ARG A 14 -3.82 -5.06 -5.53
C ARG A 14 -5.06 -4.41 -6.16
N ALA A 15 -5.54 -4.97 -7.26
CA ALA A 15 -6.72 -4.44 -7.93
C ALA A 15 -7.94 -4.52 -7.02
N ALA A 16 -8.08 -5.62 -6.29
CA ALA A 16 -9.22 -5.79 -5.39
C ALA A 16 -9.17 -4.77 -4.25
N ILE A 17 -7.99 -4.50 -3.73
CA ILE A 17 -7.85 -3.53 -2.64
C ILE A 17 -8.12 -2.12 -3.14
N LEU A 18 -7.62 -1.77 -4.32
CA LEU A 18 -7.92 -0.46 -4.90
C LEU A 18 -9.43 -0.28 -5.08
N LYS A 19 -10.09 -1.32 -5.57
CA LYS A 19 -11.53 -1.26 -5.76
C LYS A 19 -12.26 -1.13 -4.41
N ARG A 20 -11.82 -1.89 -3.40
CA ARG A 20 -12.39 -1.80 -2.06
C ARG A 20 -12.31 -0.36 -1.55
N ASP A 21 -11.19 0.30 -1.79
CA ASP A 21 -10.93 1.65 -1.31
C ASP A 21 -11.41 2.71 -2.31
N LYS A 22 -12.13 2.29 -3.34
CA LYS A 22 -12.72 3.17 -4.36
C LYS A 22 -11.69 4.03 -5.06
N TYR A 23 -10.48 3.47 -5.20
CA TYR A 23 -9.36 4.13 -5.88
C TYR A 23 -8.96 5.44 -5.24
N LEU A 24 -9.27 5.60 -3.95
CA LEU A 24 -8.93 6.81 -3.22
C LEU A 24 -7.91 6.52 -2.13
N CYS A 25 -7.01 7.48 -1.93
CA CYS A 25 -6.01 7.37 -0.87
C CYS A 25 -6.72 7.38 0.49
N GLN A 26 -6.57 6.32 1.24
CA GLN A 26 -7.25 6.19 2.52
C GLN A 26 -6.69 7.13 3.57
N GLU A 27 -5.40 7.45 3.48
CA GLU A 27 -4.81 8.40 4.40
C GLU A 27 -5.33 9.81 4.14
N CYS A 28 -5.40 10.21 2.87
CA CYS A 28 -5.95 11.52 2.55
C CYS A 28 -7.40 11.64 2.98
N ARG A 29 -8.16 10.55 2.87
CA ARG A 29 -9.56 10.58 3.29
C ARG A 29 -9.73 10.86 4.77
N LYS A 30 -8.79 10.42 5.58
CA LYS A 30 -8.85 10.72 7.01
C LYS A 30 -8.84 12.22 7.26
N TYR A 31 -8.19 12.96 6.37
CA TYR A 31 -8.08 14.40 6.51
C TYR A 31 -9.04 15.16 5.60
N GLY A 32 -10.06 14.47 5.11
CA GLY A 32 -11.07 15.13 4.29
C GLY A 32 -10.66 15.45 2.87
N ARG A 33 -9.63 14.77 2.36
CA ARG A 33 -9.16 15.00 1.00
C ARG A 33 -9.56 13.83 0.11
N ASN A 34 -9.76 14.13 -1.17
CA ASN A 34 -10.07 13.11 -2.17
C ASN A 34 -8.95 13.05 -3.18
N ARG A 35 -7.95 12.24 -2.94
CA ARG A 35 -6.85 12.03 -3.87
C ARG A 35 -6.87 10.60 -4.37
N ASP A 36 -6.55 10.43 -5.64
CA ASP A 36 -6.49 9.11 -6.23
C ASP A 36 -5.36 8.30 -5.62
N ALA A 37 -5.65 7.04 -5.34
CA ALA A 37 -4.62 6.12 -4.89
C ALA A 37 -3.85 5.62 -6.09
N VAL A 38 -2.53 5.48 -5.95
CA VAL A 38 -1.70 4.97 -7.02
C VAL A 38 -0.97 3.71 -6.62
N THR A 39 -1.01 3.35 -5.35
CA THR A 39 -0.31 2.17 -4.86
C THR A 39 -1.07 1.53 -3.72
N VAL A 40 -0.77 0.27 -3.46
CA VAL A 40 -1.31 -0.45 -2.30
C VAL A 40 -0.13 -0.76 -1.40
N HIS A 41 -0.23 -0.31 -0.15
CA HIS A 41 0.84 -0.37 0.82
C HIS A 41 0.57 -1.48 1.83
N HIS A 42 1.62 -2.22 2.21
CA HIS A 42 1.54 -3.17 3.32
C HIS A 42 1.75 -2.41 4.62
N ILE A 43 0.76 -2.45 5.50
CA ILE A 43 0.87 -1.73 6.77
C ILE A 43 2.01 -2.31 7.59
N LYS A 44 2.05 -3.63 7.71
CA LYS A 44 3.21 -4.31 8.28
C LYS A 44 4.02 -4.87 7.13
N HIS A 45 5.33 -4.63 7.16
CA HIS A 45 6.19 -4.99 6.05
C HIS A 45 6.17 -6.49 5.77
N VAL A 46 6.11 -6.83 4.50
CA VAL A 46 6.06 -8.22 4.09
C VAL A 46 7.40 -8.93 4.39
N ASP A 47 8.49 -8.19 4.47
CA ASP A 47 9.79 -8.78 4.78
C ASP A 47 9.82 -9.39 6.16
N THR A 48 9.15 -8.75 7.11
CA THR A 48 9.12 -9.23 8.49
C THR A 48 7.84 -10.00 8.80
N ASN A 49 6.79 -9.80 8.01
CA ASN A 49 5.50 -10.43 8.23
C ASN A 49 4.96 -11.00 6.92
N PRO A 50 5.66 -11.98 6.32
CA PRO A 50 5.24 -12.50 5.03
C PRO A 50 3.85 -13.14 5.05
N GLU A 51 3.42 -13.60 6.19
CA GLU A 51 2.08 -14.20 6.31
C GLU A 51 0.98 -13.17 6.11
N LEU A 52 1.31 -11.88 6.20
CA LEU A 52 0.33 -10.81 6.03
C LEU A 52 0.32 -10.21 4.63
N ALA A 53 1.09 -10.80 3.71
CA ALA A 53 1.25 -10.23 2.38
C ALA A 53 -0.07 -10.10 1.61
N TYR A 54 -1.00 -11.01 1.86
CA TYR A 54 -2.28 -11.00 1.16
C TYR A 54 -3.47 -10.83 2.09
N VAL A 55 -3.23 -10.35 3.29
CA VAL A 55 -4.31 -10.12 4.25
C VAL A 55 -4.91 -8.75 4.01
N ASP A 56 -6.21 -8.70 3.72
CA ASP A 56 -6.87 -7.46 3.35
C ASP A 56 -6.69 -6.34 4.37
N SER A 57 -6.77 -6.68 5.65
CA SER A 57 -6.64 -5.67 6.70
C SER A 57 -5.23 -5.09 6.81
N ASN A 58 -4.26 -5.75 6.18
CA ASN A 58 -2.88 -5.27 6.18
C ASN A 58 -2.55 -4.46 4.92
N LEU A 59 -3.55 -4.21 4.07
CA LEU A 59 -3.34 -3.53 2.81
C LEU A 59 -4.19 -2.27 2.76
N VAL A 60 -3.59 -1.20 2.26
CA VAL A 60 -4.27 0.09 2.18
C VAL A 60 -3.85 0.80 0.91
N SER A 61 -4.82 1.45 0.25
CA SER A 61 -4.54 2.23 -0.97
C SER A 61 -4.06 3.62 -0.58
N LEU A 62 -2.98 4.07 -1.19
CA LEU A 62 -2.37 5.35 -0.88
C LEU A 62 -1.99 6.10 -2.15
N CYS A 63 -2.00 7.43 -2.07
CA CYS A 63 -1.42 8.26 -3.13
C CYS A 63 0.10 8.25 -2.97
N GLN A 64 0.80 8.76 -3.98
CA GLN A 64 2.25 8.74 -3.96
C GLN A 64 2.81 9.51 -2.77
N GLY A 65 2.24 10.66 -2.48
CA GLY A 65 2.73 11.47 -1.36
C GLY A 65 2.60 10.77 -0.03
N CYS A 66 1.43 10.16 0.22
CA CYS A 66 1.22 9.45 1.48
C CYS A 66 2.08 8.20 1.57
N HIS A 67 2.25 7.51 0.44
CA HIS A 67 3.11 6.34 0.42
C HIS A 67 4.55 6.71 0.80
N ASN A 68 5.03 7.82 0.27
CA ASN A 68 6.37 8.28 0.60
C ASN A 68 6.51 8.64 2.08
N LYS A 69 5.46 9.18 2.67
CA LYS A 69 5.48 9.52 4.09
C LYS A 69 5.52 8.27 4.97
N MET A 70 4.99 7.17 4.49
CA MET A 70 5.00 5.93 5.25
C MET A 70 6.38 5.26 5.28
N HIS A 71 7.33 5.80 4.51
CA HIS A 71 8.69 5.27 4.47
C HIS A 71 9.69 6.37 4.78
N PRO A 72 9.68 6.87 6.01
CA PRO A 72 10.55 8.01 6.35
C PRO A 72 12.03 7.72 6.20
N GLU A 73 12.43 6.49 6.43
CA GLU A 73 13.84 6.16 6.28
C GLU A 73 14.27 6.28 4.84
N LYS A 74 13.35 6.07 3.92
CA LYS A 74 13.67 6.24 2.54
C LYS A 74 13.90 7.71 2.22
N GLY A 75 13.05 8.54 2.73
CA GLY A 75 13.26 9.95 2.57
C GLY A 75 14.53 10.38 3.23
N GLY A 76 14.81 9.76 4.31
CA GLY A 76 16.01 10.03 5.01
C GLY A 76 17.16 9.35 4.37
N ARG A 77 16.94 8.26 3.86
CA ARG A 77 17.87 7.66 3.50
C ARG A 77 17.62 6.48 3.09
N LYS A 78 17.24 5.93 2.96
CA LYS A 78 17.13 4.93 2.55
C LYS A 78 16.19 4.24 2.47
N TYR A 79 15.87 3.69 2.21
CA TYR A 79 15.21 2.74 2.13
C TYR A 79 15.00 2.07 1.09
#